data_3cbcb1b0ea7e06da1f53a4ddc3ae9661
#
_entry.id   3cbcb1b0ea7e06da1f53a4ddc3ae9661
#
_cell.length_a   1.000
_cell.length_b   1.000
_cell.length_c   1.000
_cell.angle_alpha   90.00
_cell.angle_beta   90.00
_cell.angle_gamma   90.00
#
_symmetry.space_group_name_H-M   'P 1'
#
loop_
_entity.id
_entity.type
_entity.pdbx_description
1 polymer ?
#
loop_
_entity_poly.entity_id
_entity_poly.type
_entity_poly.pdbx_seq_one_letter_code
_entity_poly.pdbx_strand_id
1 'polypeptide(L)'
;KANKGAKGSAFGRIMAGDSCVLLSQQGPGIINRIWLTVSKRNPKMLRALRIKFYWDNSVVPAVDVPLGDFFGNPLSRTSRFENCFFSNPEKRSFNCCIPMPYRTGAKVVFVNTSDEDLTHLFYDINFTKLPEWDSEMSYFHAVWREDKSTKLGVDYTVLPQLSGRGRFLGVSLGIFANKAYETTWWGEGEIKFYIDGDKEFPTLSGTGVEDYIGTAW
;
A
#
# COMPACT_ATOMS: atom_id res chain seq x y z
N LYS A 1 8.65 23.37 22.20
CA LYS A 1 9.09 22.20 21.40
C LYS A 1 10.44 21.73 21.95
N ALA A 2 10.60 20.42 22.16
CA ALA A 2 11.88 19.83 22.52
C ALA A 2 12.94 20.19 21.46
N ASN A 3 14.21 20.23 21.87
CA ASN A 3 15.35 20.55 21.00
C ASN A 3 15.22 21.89 20.21
N LYS A 4 14.56 22.89 20.79
CA LYS A 4 14.35 24.20 20.13
C LYS A 4 13.74 24.08 18.73
N GLY A 5 12.93 23.02 18.48
CA GLY A 5 12.28 22.77 17.21
C GLY A 5 13.05 21.84 16.25
N ALA A 6 14.26 21.43 16.58
CA ALA A 6 14.98 20.43 15.81
C ALA A 6 14.43 19.00 16.07
N LYS A 7 14.59 18.14 15.09
CA LYS A 7 14.27 16.70 15.22
C LYS A 7 15.24 16.05 16.21
N GLY A 8 14.74 15.43 17.27
CA GLY A 8 15.58 14.91 18.35
C GLY A 8 16.35 13.64 17.98
N SER A 9 15.73 12.73 17.20
CA SER A 9 16.34 11.48 16.75
C SER A 9 16.20 11.37 15.25
N ALA A 10 17.27 10.99 14.57
CA ALA A 10 17.28 10.82 13.12
C ALA A 10 16.55 9.54 12.69
N PHE A 11 16.60 8.48 13.50
CA PHE A 11 16.02 7.18 13.19
C PHE A 11 15.51 6.48 14.44
N GLY A 12 14.66 5.47 14.23
CA GLY A 12 14.21 4.52 15.25
C GLY A 12 14.78 3.12 15.02
N ARG A 13 14.85 2.32 16.08
CA ARG A 13 15.09 0.88 16.05
C ARG A 13 13.79 0.17 16.41
N ILE A 14 13.45 -0.90 15.70
CA ILE A 14 12.27 -1.71 15.95
C ILE A 14 12.72 -3.15 16.18
N MET A 15 12.51 -3.66 17.38
CA MET A 15 12.89 -5.03 17.73
C MET A 15 12.06 -6.04 16.95
N ALA A 16 12.54 -7.27 16.86
CA ALA A 16 11.77 -8.39 16.34
C ALA A 16 10.45 -8.55 17.13
N GLY A 17 9.34 -8.65 16.41
CA GLY A 17 8.00 -8.77 17.01
C GLY A 17 7.37 -7.46 17.51
N ASP A 18 8.11 -6.35 17.50
CA ASP A 18 7.66 -5.06 18.04
C ASP A 18 6.98 -4.18 16.98
N SER A 19 6.37 -3.10 17.48
CA SER A 19 5.76 -2.07 16.67
C SER A 19 6.04 -0.67 17.21
N CYS A 20 5.92 0.35 16.37
CA CYS A 20 5.93 1.74 16.78
C CYS A 20 4.87 2.57 16.09
N VAL A 21 4.39 3.60 16.75
CA VAL A 21 3.46 4.57 16.19
C VAL A 21 4.26 5.64 15.45
N LEU A 22 4.05 5.74 14.12
CA LEU A 22 4.68 6.75 13.29
C LEU A 22 3.93 8.08 13.32
N LEU A 23 2.60 8.01 13.41
CA LEU A 23 1.72 9.17 13.49
C LEU A 23 0.54 8.85 14.41
N SER A 24 0.18 9.82 15.25
CA SER A 24 -1.08 9.84 15.99
C SER A 24 -1.58 11.27 16.04
N GLN A 25 -2.71 11.53 15.38
CA GLN A 25 -3.31 12.86 15.28
C GLN A 25 -4.79 12.79 15.63
N GLN A 26 -5.30 13.88 16.21
CA GLN A 26 -6.71 14.08 16.54
C GLN A 26 -7.29 15.23 15.72
N GLY A 27 -8.60 15.19 15.53
CA GLY A 27 -9.34 16.15 14.72
C GLY A 27 -9.25 15.85 13.22
N PRO A 28 -9.99 16.59 12.38
CA PRO A 28 -9.99 16.37 10.95
C PRO A 28 -8.67 16.78 10.32
N GLY A 29 -8.26 16.03 9.29
CA GLY A 29 -7.03 16.30 8.59
C GLY A 29 -6.82 15.40 7.38
N ILE A 30 -5.69 15.62 6.70
CA ILE A 30 -5.27 14.84 5.53
C ILE A 30 -3.79 14.51 5.69
N ILE A 31 -3.43 13.22 5.62
CA ILE A 31 -2.04 12.84 5.38
C ILE A 31 -1.77 13.08 3.90
N ASN A 32 -0.74 13.90 3.59
CA ASN A 32 -0.44 14.29 2.22
C ASN A 32 0.72 13.51 1.62
N ARG A 33 1.68 13.11 2.47
CA ARG A 33 2.86 12.39 2.03
C ARG A 33 3.41 11.52 3.15
N ILE A 34 3.85 10.34 2.76
CA ILE A 34 4.65 9.45 3.61
C ILE A 34 5.95 9.17 2.88
N TRP A 35 7.07 9.47 3.52
CA TRP A 35 8.38 9.02 3.12
C TRP A 35 8.98 8.14 4.20
N LEU A 36 9.58 7.04 3.82
CA LEU A 36 10.38 6.24 4.74
C LEU A 36 11.48 5.44 4.05
N THR A 37 12.46 5.02 4.83
CA THR A 37 13.44 4.01 4.42
C THR A 37 13.86 3.17 5.63
N VAL A 38 14.35 1.97 5.35
CA VAL A 38 14.73 0.98 6.35
C VAL A 38 16.11 0.41 6.06
N SER A 39 16.81 -0.08 7.09
CA SER A 39 18.16 -0.65 6.96
C SER A 39 18.20 -1.96 6.18
N LYS A 40 17.15 -2.80 6.27
CA LYS A 40 17.06 -4.09 5.59
C LYS A 40 15.92 -4.08 4.57
N ARG A 41 16.25 -4.32 3.29
CA ARG A 41 15.32 -4.21 2.15
C ARG A 41 15.28 -5.45 1.26
N ASN A 42 15.73 -6.60 1.77
CA ASN A 42 15.51 -7.85 1.06
C ASN A 42 14.01 -8.24 1.07
N PRO A 43 13.54 -9.05 0.12
CA PRO A 43 12.12 -9.39 0.01
C PRO A 43 11.52 -10.02 1.27
N LYS A 44 12.26 -10.90 1.98
CA LYS A 44 11.82 -11.52 3.23
C LYS A 44 11.50 -10.44 4.28
N MET A 45 12.43 -9.51 4.48
CA MET A 45 12.25 -8.44 5.45
C MET A 45 11.13 -7.48 5.06
N LEU A 46 11.11 -6.99 3.81
CA LEU A 46 10.08 -6.06 3.35
C LEU A 46 8.66 -6.67 3.40
N ARG A 47 8.54 -8.01 3.29
CA ARG A 47 7.27 -8.70 3.45
C ARG A 47 6.88 -8.84 4.92
N ALA A 48 7.84 -9.02 5.81
CA ALA A 48 7.62 -9.12 7.27
C ALA A 48 7.42 -7.76 7.96
N LEU A 49 7.92 -6.67 7.39
CA LEU A 49 7.59 -5.33 7.86
C LEU A 49 6.20 -4.95 7.35
N ARG A 50 5.35 -4.45 8.23
CA ARG A 50 3.98 -4.06 7.87
C ARG A 50 3.70 -2.62 8.24
N ILE A 51 2.85 -1.97 7.45
CA ILE A 51 2.30 -0.66 7.75
C ILE A 51 0.79 -0.78 7.95
N LYS A 52 0.28 -0.16 9.03
CA LYS A 52 -1.14 -0.17 9.38
C LYS A 52 -1.67 1.24 9.54
N PHE A 53 -2.86 1.47 9.01
CA PHE A 53 -3.57 2.75 9.18
C PHE A 53 -4.89 2.52 9.88
N TYR A 54 -5.18 3.37 10.83
CA TYR A 54 -6.44 3.39 11.57
C TYR A 54 -7.04 4.78 11.45
N TRP A 55 -8.29 4.84 11.02
CA TRP A 55 -9.06 6.08 10.93
C TRP A 55 -10.06 6.16 12.05
N ASP A 56 -10.25 7.36 12.59
CA ASP A 56 -11.34 7.73 13.50
C ASP A 56 -11.48 6.81 14.72
N ASN A 57 -10.36 6.46 15.33
CA ASN A 57 -10.28 5.58 16.51
C ASN A 57 -10.81 4.16 16.28
N SER A 58 -10.95 3.73 15.02
CA SER A 58 -11.27 2.34 14.70
C SER A 58 -10.24 1.38 15.33
N VAL A 59 -10.71 0.26 15.84
CA VAL A 59 -9.85 -0.84 16.32
C VAL A 59 -9.39 -1.75 15.16
N VAL A 60 -10.10 -1.68 14.02
CA VAL A 60 -9.78 -2.44 12.81
C VAL A 60 -9.00 -1.53 11.87
N PRO A 61 -7.82 -1.95 11.39
CA PRO A 61 -7.06 -1.16 10.43
C PRO A 61 -7.76 -1.10 9.07
N ALA A 62 -7.81 0.08 8.48
CA ALA A 62 -8.22 0.31 7.10
C ALA A 62 -7.13 -0.13 6.08
N VAL A 63 -5.91 -0.21 6.55
CA VAL A 63 -4.73 -0.70 5.82
C VAL A 63 -3.93 -1.58 6.77
N ASP A 64 -3.62 -2.81 6.35
CA ASP A 64 -2.67 -3.71 7.00
C ASP A 64 -1.95 -4.51 5.90
N VAL A 65 -0.85 -3.97 5.41
CA VAL A 65 -0.16 -4.50 4.22
C VAL A 65 1.35 -4.57 4.44
N PRO A 66 2.06 -5.50 3.76
CA PRO A 66 3.51 -5.53 3.78
C PRO A 66 4.10 -4.24 3.23
N LEU A 67 5.21 -3.82 3.82
CA LEU A 67 5.82 -2.52 3.54
C LEU A 67 6.19 -2.34 2.06
N GLY A 68 6.86 -3.32 1.47
CA GLY A 68 7.26 -3.24 0.07
C GLY A 68 6.07 -3.13 -0.86
N ASP A 69 5.06 -3.97 -0.62
CA ASP A 69 3.85 -4.03 -1.45
C ASP A 69 3.02 -2.75 -1.32
N PHE A 70 2.92 -2.15 -0.12
CA PHE A 70 2.24 -0.87 0.07
C PHE A 70 2.84 0.23 -0.81
N PHE A 71 4.15 0.31 -0.88
CA PHE A 71 4.85 1.34 -1.65
C PHE A 71 5.08 0.96 -3.12
N GLY A 72 4.24 0.10 -3.69
CA GLY A 72 4.29 -0.24 -5.11
C GLY A 72 5.50 -1.09 -5.53
N ASN A 73 6.09 -1.83 -4.60
CA ASN A 73 7.13 -2.81 -4.88
C ASN A 73 6.56 -4.23 -4.70
N PRO A 74 5.78 -4.74 -5.67
CA PRO A 74 5.12 -6.02 -5.57
C PRO A 74 6.14 -7.15 -5.37
N LEU A 75 5.72 -8.25 -4.73
CA LEU A 75 6.61 -9.32 -4.26
C LEU A 75 7.69 -8.83 -3.30
N SER A 76 7.53 -7.63 -2.74
CA SER A 76 8.53 -6.95 -1.91
C SER A 76 9.92 -6.84 -2.59
N ARG A 77 9.95 -6.79 -3.92
CA ARG A 77 11.16 -6.60 -4.71
C ARG A 77 11.27 -5.14 -5.13
N THR A 78 12.30 -4.48 -4.66
CA THR A 78 12.51 -3.06 -4.96
C THR A 78 12.98 -2.83 -6.38
N SER A 79 12.34 -1.88 -7.07
CA SER A 79 12.73 -1.38 -8.38
C SER A 79 12.77 0.15 -8.37
N ARG A 80 13.43 0.74 -9.36
CA ARG A 80 13.27 2.17 -9.62
C ARG A 80 11.97 2.39 -10.35
N PHE A 81 11.14 3.26 -9.84
CA PHE A 81 9.91 3.68 -10.52
C PHE A 81 9.39 4.98 -9.94
N GLU A 82 8.51 5.60 -10.68
CA GLU A 82 7.72 6.74 -10.29
C GLU A 82 6.38 6.70 -11.02
N ASN A 83 5.31 6.99 -10.30
CA ASN A 83 3.98 7.20 -10.84
C ASN A 83 3.28 8.33 -10.05
N CYS A 84 2.00 8.59 -10.32
CA CYS A 84 1.27 9.68 -9.68
C CYS A 84 1.13 9.55 -8.16
N PHE A 85 1.27 8.37 -7.58
CA PHE A 85 1.06 8.11 -6.16
C PHE A 85 2.30 7.66 -5.41
N PHE A 86 3.20 6.95 -6.08
CA PHE A 86 4.35 6.32 -5.44
C PHE A 86 5.63 6.58 -6.21
N SER A 87 6.74 6.64 -5.47
CA SER A 87 8.06 6.62 -6.09
C SER A 87 9.09 5.90 -5.24
N ASN A 88 10.06 5.30 -5.92
CA ASN A 88 11.24 4.68 -5.34
C ASN A 88 12.47 4.94 -6.25
N PRO A 89 12.97 6.18 -6.30
CA PRO A 89 13.89 6.62 -7.33
C PRO A 89 15.25 5.90 -7.30
N GLU A 90 15.71 5.43 -6.14
CA GLU A 90 16.98 4.74 -5.99
C GLU A 90 16.85 3.32 -5.39
N LYS A 91 15.66 2.72 -5.41
CA LYS A 91 15.34 1.41 -4.83
C LYS A 91 15.48 1.34 -3.30
N ARG A 92 15.52 2.46 -2.61
CA ARG A 92 15.78 2.54 -1.17
C ARG A 92 14.87 3.45 -0.41
N SER A 93 14.28 4.44 -1.05
CA SER A 93 13.35 5.38 -0.45
C SER A 93 11.93 5.13 -0.94
N PHE A 94 11.04 4.96 -0.02
CA PHE A 94 9.64 4.66 -0.27
C PHE A 94 8.82 5.91 -0.09
N ASN A 95 8.17 6.38 -1.14
CA ASN A 95 7.30 7.56 -1.11
C ASN A 95 5.88 7.19 -1.48
N CYS A 96 4.91 7.77 -0.75
CA CYS A 96 3.50 7.73 -1.06
C CYS A 96 2.93 9.13 -0.97
N CYS A 97 2.27 9.60 -2.04
CA CYS A 97 1.64 10.91 -2.13
C CYS A 97 0.11 10.80 -2.27
N ILE A 98 -0.49 9.66 -1.93
CA ILE A 98 -1.95 9.53 -1.89
C ILE A 98 -2.46 10.40 -0.75
N PRO A 99 -3.40 11.34 -1.01
CA PRO A 99 -4.09 12.07 0.04
C PRO A 99 -4.98 11.10 0.85
N MET A 100 -4.83 11.10 2.17
CA MET A 100 -5.57 10.22 3.06
C MET A 100 -6.32 11.05 4.11
N PRO A 101 -7.57 11.46 3.82
CA PRO A 101 -8.38 12.22 4.76
C PRO A 101 -8.80 11.37 5.97
N TYR A 102 -8.97 12.03 7.11
CA TYR A 102 -9.54 11.46 8.34
C TYR A 102 -10.39 12.51 9.06
N ARG A 103 -11.48 12.07 9.69
CA ARG A 103 -12.49 12.96 10.29
C ARG A 103 -12.17 13.33 11.73
N THR A 104 -11.91 12.35 12.58
CA THR A 104 -11.70 12.57 14.01
C THR A 104 -10.32 12.17 14.49
N GLY A 105 -9.60 11.37 13.69
CA GLY A 105 -8.25 10.99 14.03
C GLY A 105 -7.59 10.04 13.05
N ALA A 106 -6.26 10.04 13.05
CA ALA A 106 -5.44 9.13 12.27
C ALA A 106 -4.34 8.52 13.13
N LYS A 107 -4.12 7.22 12.98
CA LYS A 107 -2.99 6.52 13.58
C LYS A 107 -2.31 5.67 12.53
N VAL A 108 -0.99 5.86 12.37
CA VAL A 108 -0.14 5.06 11.49
C VAL A 108 0.83 4.27 12.35
N VAL A 109 0.85 2.96 12.17
CA VAL A 109 1.68 2.04 12.94
C VAL A 109 2.59 1.26 12.00
N PHE A 110 3.85 1.16 12.37
CA PHE A 110 4.83 0.32 11.73
C PHE A 110 5.05 -0.92 12.59
N VAL A 111 5.04 -2.11 12.00
CA VAL A 111 5.17 -3.38 12.71
C VAL A 111 6.30 -4.19 12.09
N ASN A 112 7.17 -4.73 12.92
CA ASN A 112 8.18 -5.69 12.53
C ASN A 112 7.73 -7.09 12.97
N THR A 113 7.18 -7.88 12.05
CA THR A 113 6.74 -9.27 12.34
C THR A 113 7.83 -10.30 12.05
N SER A 114 9.07 -9.86 11.77
CA SER A 114 10.20 -10.75 11.54
C SER A 114 10.82 -11.22 12.84
N ASP A 115 11.71 -12.18 12.74
CA ASP A 115 12.58 -12.70 13.79
C ASP A 115 13.90 -11.92 13.93
N GLU A 116 14.04 -10.79 13.21
CA GLU A 116 15.23 -9.97 13.18
C GLU A 116 14.94 -8.51 13.56
N ASP A 117 15.86 -7.88 14.30
CA ASP A 117 15.77 -6.47 14.61
C ASP A 117 15.95 -5.60 13.36
N LEU A 118 15.11 -4.59 13.22
CA LEU A 118 15.30 -3.50 12.29
C LEU A 118 16.10 -2.39 12.97
N THR A 119 17.35 -2.25 12.59
CA THR A 119 18.28 -1.31 13.26
C THR A 119 18.02 0.15 12.93
N HIS A 120 17.49 0.44 11.73
CA HIS A 120 17.19 1.80 11.32
C HIS A 120 15.86 1.86 10.58
N LEU A 121 14.98 2.70 11.05
CA LEU A 121 13.78 3.19 10.40
C LEU A 121 13.87 4.72 10.36
N PHE A 122 13.92 5.29 9.16
CA PHE A 122 13.79 6.73 8.93
C PHE A 122 12.44 6.99 8.31
N TYR A 123 11.75 8.02 8.75
CA TYR A 123 10.45 8.37 8.17
C TYR A 123 10.12 9.84 8.35
N ASP A 124 9.26 10.32 7.49
CA ASP A 124 8.61 11.63 7.56
C ASP A 124 7.17 11.51 7.03
N ILE A 125 6.22 12.05 7.79
CA ILE A 125 4.80 12.05 7.43
C ILE A 125 4.30 13.49 7.46
N ASN A 126 3.95 14.01 6.28
CA ASN A 126 3.38 15.33 6.14
C ASN A 126 1.85 15.23 6.20
N PHE A 127 1.23 16.06 7.02
CA PHE A 127 -0.22 16.15 7.13
C PHE A 127 -0.68 17.58 7.30
N THR A 128 -1.91 17.85 6.88
CA THR A 128 -2.60 19.13 7.07
C THR A 128 -3.76 18.92 8.03
N LYS A 129 -3.89 19.79 9.02
CA LYS A 129 -5.11 19.87 9.84
C LYS A 129 -6.16 20.66 9.08
N LEU A 130 -7.38 20.15 9.08
CA LEU A 130 -8.52 20.84 8.51
C LEU A 130 -9.31 21.57 9.61
N PRO A 131 -9.97 22.68 9.31
CA PRO A 131 -10.88 23.32 10.25
C PRO A 131 -12.13 22.48 10.52
N GLU A 132 -12.59 21.78 9.49
CA GLU A 132 -13.80 20.91 9.55
C GLU A 132 -13.66 19.74 8.57
N TRP A 133 -14.51 18.73 8.73
CA TRP A 133 -14.63 17.59 7.83
C TRP A 133 -15.55 17.92 6.67
N ASP A 134 -15.11 17.66 5.46
CA ASP A 134 -15.95 17.67 4.26
C ASP A 134 -16.54 16.28 4.02
N SER A 135 -17.87 16.17 3.94
CA SER A 135 -18.60 14.92 3.73
C SER A 135 -18.31 14.24 2.37
N GLU A 136 -17.77 14.99 1.41
CA GLU A 136 -17.34 14.45 0.11
C GLU A 136 -16.02 13.71 0.16
N MET A 137 -15.24 13.87 1.23
CA MET A 137 -13.99 13.15 1.44
C MET A 137 -14.26 11.68 1.74
N SER A 138 -13.36 10.82 1.26
CA SER A 138 -13.40 9.38 1.49
C SER A 138 -12.13 8.89 2.19
N TYR A 139 -12.26 7.87 3.01
CA TYR A 139 -11.11 7.25 3.69
C TYR A 139 -10.31 6.39 2.72
N PHE A 140 -9.00 6.41 2.88
CA PHE A 140 -8.12 5.52 2.15
C PHE A 140 -8.14 4.12 2.76
N HIS A 141 -8.29 3.12 1.90
CA HIS A 141 -8.18 1.70 2.24
C HIS A 141 -7.20 1.02 1.30
N ALA A 142 -6.50 0.00 1.78
CA ALA A 142 -5.71 -0.89 0.95
C ALA A 142 -5.87 -2.33 1.40
N VAL A 143 -5.99 -3.22 0.44
CA VAL A 143 -6.06 -4.67 0.64
C VAL A 143 -4.81 -5.30 0.05
N TRP A 144 -4.24 -6.25 0.75
CA TRP A 144 -3.15 -7.07 0.25
C TRP A 144 -3.56 -8.53 0.22
N ARG A 145 -3.18 -9.19 -0.85
CA ARG A 145 -3.49 -10.58 -1.06
C ARG A 145 -2.33 -11.31 -1.73
N GLU A 146 -2.13 -12.57 -1.36
CA GLU A 146 -1.16 -13.47 -1.97
C GLU A 146 -1.79 -14.83 -2.17
N ASP A 147 -1.63 -15.39 -3.36
CA ASP A 147 -1.97 -16.75 -3.67
C ASP A 147 -0.76 -17.44 -4.32
N LYS A 148 -0.51 -18.69 -3.95
CA LYS A 148 0.64 -19.47 -4.48
C LYS A 148 0.41 -19.94 -5.90
N SER A 149 -0.84 -20.04 -6.32
CA SER A 149 -1.21 -20.44 -7.69
C SER A 149 -2.62 -19.99 -8.01
N THR A 150 -2.83 -19.58 -9.25
CA THR A 150 -4.16 -19.35 -9.81
C THR A 150 -4.76 -20.69 -10.30
N LYS A 151 -6.08 -20.73 -10.42
CA LYS A 151 -6.79 -21.88 -10.99
C LYS A 151 -7.17 -21.57 -12.44
N LEU A 152 -6.83 -22.48 -13.36
CA LEU A 152 -7.20 -22.32 -14.75
C LEU A 152 -8.72 -22.23 -14.91
N GLY A 153 -9.19 -21.26 -15.70
CA GLY A 153 -10.60 -21.01 -15.96
C GLY A 153 -11.38 -20.38 -14.78
N VAL A 154 -10.69 -19.91 -13.75
CA VAL A 154 -11.29 -19.21 -12.60
C VAL A 154 -10.65 -17.85 -12.43
N ASP A 155 -11.47 -16.80 -12.38
CA ASP A 155 -11.00 -15.44 -12.18
C ASP A 155 -10.27 -15.29 -10.83
N TYR A 156 -9.12 -14.63 -10.86
CA TYR A 156 -8.40 -14.22 -9.65
C TYR A 156 -9.01 -12.93 -9.11
N THR A 157 -9.63 -12.99 -7.95
CA THR A 157 -10.22 -11.80 -7.32
C THR A 157 -9.13 -10.89 -6.77
N VAL A 158 -8.88 -9.78 -7.44
CA VAL A 158 -7.91 -8.76 -6.99
C VAL A 158 -8.49 -7.95 -5.84
N LEU A 159 -9.69 -7.42 -5.99
CA LEU A 159 -10.43 -6.69 -4.96
C LEU A 159 -11.77 -7.40 -4.72
N PRO A 160 -12.10 -7.78 -3.47
CA PRO A 160 -13.41 -8.36 -3.16
C PRO A 160 -14.53 -7.33 -3.37
N GLN A 161 -15.76 -7.81 -3.43
CA GLN A 161 -16.93 -6.93 -3.52
C GLN A 161 -16.98 -5.99 -2.32
N LEU A 162 -17.09 -4.70 -2.60
CA LEU A 162 -17.27 -3.63 -1.64
C LEU A 162 -18.62 -2.96 -1.85
N SER A 163 -19.22 -2.43 -0.79
CA SER A 163 -20.46 -1.65 -0.86
C SER A 163 -20.19 -0.23 -0.37
N GLY A 164 -20.78 0.75 -1.03
CA GLY A 164 -20.65 2.16 -0.69
C GLY A 164 -20.09 2.98 -1.84
N ARG A 165 -20.02 4.30 -1.62
CA ARG A 165 -19.41 5.24 -2.57
C ARG A 165 -17.89 5.25 -2.39
N GLY A 166 -17.15 5.14 -3.49
CA GLY A 166 -15.71 5.16 -3.45
C GLY A 166 -15.06 5.38 -4.82
N ARG A 167 -13.75 5.34 -4.83
CA ARG A 167 -12.92 5.40 -6.03
C ARG A 167 -11.83 4.34 -5.94
N PHE A 168 -11.75 3.49 -6.93
CA PHE A 168 -10.61 2.58 -7.09
C PHE A 168 -9.41 3.36 -7.62
N LEU A 169 -8.32 3.37 -6.85
CA LEU A 169 -7.11 4.14 -7.21
C LEU A 169 -6.14 3.34 -8.05
N GLY A 170 -6.23 2.02 -8.04
CA GLY A 170 -5.35 1.15 -8.80
C GLY A 170 -4.91 -0.09 -8.04
N VAL A 171 -4.05 -0.86 -8.66
CA VAL A 171 -3.50 -2.11 -8.13
C VAL A 171 -2.01 -2.20 -8.42
N SER A 172 -1.27 -2.83 -7.52
CA SER A 172 0.11 -3.24 -7.73
C SER A 172 0.15 -4.76 -7.82
N LEU A 173 0.57 -5.30 -8.96
CA LEU A 173 0.60 -6.73 -9.23
C LEU A 173 2.03 -7.25 -9.25
N GLY A 174 2.27 -8.37 -8.60
CA GLY A 174 3.51 -9.10 -8.68
C GLY A 174 3.23 -10.55 -9.05
N ILE A 175 3.89 -11.04 -10.09
CA ILE A 175 3.66 -12.36 -10.65
C ILE A 175 4.98 -13.13 -10.72
N PHE A 176 4.97 -14.34 -10.18
CA PHE A 176 5.95 -15.37 -10.52
C PHE A 176 5.30 -16.30 -11.55
N ALA A 177 5.67 -16.15 -12.82
CA ALA A 177 5.15 -17.00 -13.88
C ALA A 177 5.56 -18.46 -13.64
N ASN A 178 4.61 -19.38 -13.88
CA ASN A 178 4.89 -20.80 -13.82
C ASN A 178 5.85 -21.21 -14.96
N LYS A 179 6.62 -22.28 -14.76
CA LYS A 179 7.54 -22.84 -15.78
C LYS A 179 6.85 -23.15 -17.12
N ALA A 180 5.57 -23.46 -17.10
CA ALA A 180 4.77 -23.63 -18.32
C ALA A 180 4.78 -22.41 -19.25
N TYR A 181 5.14 -21.23 -18.73
CA TYR A 181 5.19 -19.98 -19.48
C TYR A 181 6.62 -19.55 -19.86
N GLU A 182 7.65 -20.39 -19.66
CA GLU A 182 9.03 -20.03 -19.99
C GLU A 182 9.24 -19.74 -21.49
N THR A 183 8.45 -20.36 -22.36
CA THR A 183 8.50 -20.22 -23.83
C THR A 183 7.30 -19.48 -24.39
N THR A 184 6.39 -18.99 -23.55
CA THR A 184 5.16 -18.32 -23.92
C THR A 184 4.94 -17.07 -23.09
N TRP A 185 3.98 -16.25 -23.50
CA TRP A 185 3.61 -15.05 -22.79
C TRP A 185 2.61 -15.34 -21.65
N TRP A 186 2.81 -14.76 -20.49
CA TRP A 186 1.95 -14.95 -19.29
C TRP A 186 0.90 -13.86 -19.12
N GLY A 187 1.01 -12.73 -19.85
CA GLY A 187 0.23 -11.51 -19.62
C GLY A 187 -1.17 -11.54 -20.24
N GLU A 188 -1.51 -12.60 -20.99
CA GLU A 188 -2.87 -12.79 -21.47
C GLU A 188 -3.79 -13.16 -20.31
N GLY A 189 -4.91 -12.50 -20.24
CA GLY A 189 -5.90 -12.70 -19.19
C GLY A 189 -6.70 -11.44 -19.00
N GLU A 190 -8.01 -11.55 -19.06
CA GLU A 190 -8.90 -10.40 -18.98
C GLU A 190 -8.87 -9.77 -17.59
N ILE A 191 -8.78 -8.46 -17.53
CA ILE A 191 -9.12 -7.68 -16.35
C ILE A 191 -10.60 -7.33 -16.42
N LYS A 192 -11.35 -7.63 -15.36
CA LYS A 192 -12.79 -7.41 -15.28
C LYS A 192 -13.14 -6.51 -14.10
N PHE A 193 -13.98 -5.50 -14.36
CA PHE A 193 -14.55 -4.65 -13.34
C PHE A 193 -16.07 -4.81 -13.35
N TYR A 194 -16.64 -5.05 -12.17
CA TYR A 194 -18.06 -5.08 -11.92
C TYR A 194 -18.41 -3.91 -11.00
N ILE A 195 -19.12 -2.93 -11.52
CA ILE A 195 -19.41 -1.66 -10.85
C ILE A 195 -20.92 -1.45 -10.79
N ASP A 196 -21.39 -0.79 -9.74
CA ASP A 196 -22.78 -0.31 -9.57
C ASP A 196 -23.85 -1.41 -9.72
N GLY A 197 -23.52 -2.63 -9.31
CA GLY A 197 -24.48 -3.74 -9.26
C GLY A 197 -24.39 -4.72 -10.43
N ASP A 198 -23.52 -4.49 -11.38
CA ASP A 198 -23.25 -5.46 -12.47
C ASP A 198 -22.73 -6.78 -11.87
N LYS A 199 -23.23 -7.91 -12.39
CA LYS A 199 -22.91 -9.25 -11.89
C LYS A 199 -22.66 -10.27 -12.99
N GLU A 200 -23.47 -10.28 -14.02
CA GLU A 200 -23.42 -11.25 -15.11
C GLU A 200 -22.34 -10.88 -16.11
N PHE A 201 -22.27 -9.60 -16.47
CA PHE A 201 -21.26 -9.06 -17.36
C PHE A 201 -20.46 -7.96 -16.67
N PRO A 202 -19.14 -7.87 -16.89
CA PRO A 202 -18.35 -6.79 -16.31
C PRO A 202 -18.74 -5.44 -16.94
N THR A 203 -18.71 -4.40 -16.13
CA THR A 203 -18.85 -3.00 -16.58
C THR A 203 -17.72 -2.61 -17.54
N LEU A 204 -16.50 -3.07 -17.22
CA LEU A 204 -15.30 -2.89 -18.04
C LEU A 204 -14.55 -4.22 -18.13
N SER A 205 -14.03 -4.52 -19.31
CA SER A 205 -13.20 -5.68 -19.56
C SER A 205 -12.03 -5.28 -20.47
N GLY A 206 -10.84 -5.76 -20.14
CA GLY A 206 -9.63 -5.66 -20.98
C GLY A 206 -9.27 -7.01 -21.57
N THR A 207 -8.36 -7.03 -22.55
CA THR A 207 -7.93 -8.25 -23.25
C THR A 207 -6.68 -8.86 -22.63
N GLY A 208 -5.84 -8.07 -21.96
CA GLY A 208 -4.61 -8.52 -21.32
C GLY A 208 -4.35 -7.83 -19.99
N VAL A 209 -3.61 -8.50 -19.12
CA VAL A 209 -3.12 -7.89 -17.87
C VAL A 209 -2.15 -6.75 -18.18
N GLU A 210 -1.32 -6.92 -19.21
CA GLU A 210 -0.36 -5.91 -19.66
C GLU A 210 -1.05 -4.64 -20.17
N ASP A 211 -2.13 -4.77 -20.91
CA ASP A 211 -2.94 -3.64 -21.41
C ASP A 211 -3.43 -2.77 -20.26
N TYR A 212 -3.97 -3.43 -19.25
CA TYR A 212 -4.51 -2.76 -18.07
C TYR A 212 -3.42 -1.99 -17.30
N ILE A 213 -2.23 -2.55 -17.20
CA ILE A 213 -1.08 -1.91 -16.51
C ILE A 213 -0.46 -0.81 -17.39
N GLY A 214 -0.71 -0.83 -18.71
CA GLY A 214 -0.14 0.10 -19.67
C GLY A 214 1.25 -0.30 -20.16
N THR A 215 1.50 -1.59 -20.25
CA THR A 215 2.72 -2.17 -20.85
C THR A 215 2.38 -2.91 -22.14
N ALA A 216 3.38 -3.45 -22.80
CA ALA A 216 3.24 -4.31 -23.98
C ALA A 216 4.20 -5.50 -23.86
N TRP A 217 3.97 -6.52 -24.71
CA TRP A 217 4.82 -7.69 -24.80
C TRP A 217 6.25 -7.36 -25.24
#